data_b0a95c22bba6123b79dbdef17cb59114
#
_entry.id   b0a95c22bba6123b79dbdef17cb59114
#
_cell.length_a   1.000
_cell.length_b   1.000
_cell.length_c   1.000
_cell.angle_alpha   90.00
_cell.angle_beta   90.00
_cell.angle_gamma   90.00
#
_symmetry.space_group_name_H-M   'P 1'
#
loop_
_entity.id
_entity.type
_entity.pdbx_description
1 polymer ?
#
loop_
_entity_poly.entity_id
_entity_poly.type
_entity_poly.pdbx_seq_one_letter_code
_entity_poly.pdbx_strand_id
1 'polypeptide(L)'
;ATTIGVAESITFTVPSNGVYGPTRMRVVSQFFGGANPNSSSIGPCDYADPMGSFSQPFFGATEDYSVVLNSPAVTYLWSTGETTANISGLYAGYYWSEITDANGCITTDSFAITEPAEIVANQVITHVLCNGDANGEVTVTPTGGSGIYNILWYDATTLTSLNNLSAGSYHVTITDDEGCTTTT
;
A
#
# COMPACT_ATOMS: atom_id res chain seq x y z
N ALA A 1 19.07 -54.46 21.04
CA ALA A 1 17.78 -53.81 21.34
C ALA A 1 17.50 -52.78 20.26
N THR A 2 16.51 -53.05 19.45
CA THR A 2 16.11 -52.16 18.35
C THR A 2 15.20 -51.11 18.99
N THR A 3 15.68 -49.88 19.07
CA THR A 3 14.84 -48.77 19.48
C THR A 3 13.97 -48.38 18.29
N ILE A 4 12.70 -48.65 18.39
CA ILE A 4 11.71 -48.15 17.42
C ILE A 4 11.53 -46.66 17.77
N GLY A 5 12.13 -45.80 16.97
CA GLY A 5 11.85 -44.39 17.07
C GLY A 5 10.42 -44.12 16.59
N VAL A 6 9.55 -43.73 17.49
CA VAL A 6 8.25 -43.14 17.14
C VAL A 6 8.55 -41.76 16.64
N ALA A 7 8.25 -41.48 15.39
CA ALA A 7 8.30 -40.12 14.87
C ALA A 7 7.16 -39.30 15.51
N GLU A 8 7.49 -38.51 16.50
CA GLU A 8 6.55 -37.55 17.05
C GLU A 8 6.63 -36.23 16.29
N SER A 9 5.50 -35.75 15.83
CA SER A 9 5.42 -34.43 15.22
C SER A 9 5.17 -33.39 16.31
N ILE A 10 6.07 -32.43 16.40
CA ILE A 10 5.93 -31.27 17.29
C ILE A 10 5.42 -30.11 16.44
N THR A 11 4.23 -29.62 16.79
CA THR A 11 3.67 -28.44 16.16
C THR A 11 3.94 -27.22 17.04
N PHE A 12 4.49 -26.17 16.46
CA PHE A 12 4.65 -24.89 17.14
C PHE A 12 4.09 -23.77 16.27
N THR A 13 3.54 -22.74 16.91
CA THR A 13 3.01 -21.58 16.23
C THR A 13 4.05 -20.47 16.21
N VAL A 14 4.39 -19.98 15.02
CA VAL A 14 5.23 -18.78 14.89
C VAL A 14 4.35 -17.56 15.17
N PRO A 15 4.74 -16.65 16.08
CA PRO A 15 3.99 -15.43 16.32
C PRO A 15 3.88 -14.59 15.06
N SER A 16 2.78 -13.84 14.89
CA SER A 16 2.52 -12.99 13.72
C SER A 16 3.56 -11.87 13.52
N ASN A 17 4.30 -11.53 14.58
CA ASN A 17 5.43 -10.59 14.56
C ASN A 17 6.79 -11.29 14.42
N GLY A 18 6.82 -12.57 14.10
CA GLY A 18 8.04 -13.34 13.90
C GLY A 18 8.83 -12.84 12.69
N VAL A 19 10.14 -12.83 12.78
CA VAL A 19 11.03 -12.52 11.66
C VAL A 19 11.17 -13.75 10.78
N TYR A 20 10.82 -13.63 9.50
CA TYR A 20 11.01 -14.70 8.52
C TYR A 20 12.47 -14.80 8.10
N GLY A 21 12.92 -16.00 7.78
CA GLY A 21 14.27 -16.27 7.31
C GLY A 21 14.89 -17.49 7.98
N PRO A 22 16.18 -17.73 7.73
CA PRO A 22 16.92 -18.83 8.35
C PRO A 22 17.01 -18.62 9.86
N THR A 23 16.56 -19.59 10.61
CA THR A 23 16.70 -19.60 12.07
C THR A 23 17.18 -20.98 12.53
N ARG A 24 17.63 -21.07 13.78
CA ARG A 24 18.02 -22.33 14.40
C ARG A 24 16.98 -22.74 15.42
N MET A 25 16.59 -24.00 15.34
CA MET A 25 15.78 -24.66 16.35
C MET A 25 16.66 -25.67 17.07
N ARG A 26 16.71 -25.61 18.38
CA ARG A 26 17.42 -26.59 19.21
C ARG A 26 16.41 -27.53 19.84
N VAL A 27 16.56 -28.81 19.60
CA VAL A 27 15.80 -29.87 20.27
C VAL A 27 16.70 -30.52 21.29
N VAL A 28 16.28 -30.49 22.55
CA VAL A 28 17.00 -31.13 23.66
C VAL A 28 16.14 -32.28 24.16
N SER A 29 16.64 -33.48 24.03
CA SER A 29 16.01 -34.66 24.64
C SER A 29 16.71 -34.96 25.94
N GLN A 30 15.96 -35.05 27.03
CA GLN A 30 16.46 -35.48 28.33
C GLN A 30 15.84 -36.79 28.70
N PHE A 31 16.67 -37.71 29.15
CA PHE A 31 16.19 -38.98 29.68
C PHE A 31 16.32 -38.97 31.20
N PHE A 32 15.19 -39.03 31.89
CA PHE A 32 15.16 -39.15 33.35
C PHE A 32 15.06 -40.61 33.74
N GLY A 33 16.12 -41.18 34.27
CA GLY A 33 16.10 -42.51 34.88
C GLY A 33 15.57 -42.45 36.30
N GLY A 34 14.24 -42.30 36.49
CA GLY A 34 13.61 -42.27 37.80
C GLY A 34 12.31 -41.51 37.80
N ALA A 35 11.31 -42.04 38.51
CA ALA A 35 9.93 -41.58 38.45
C ALA A 35 9.73 -40.15 39.01
N ASN A 36 9.93 -39.14 38.20
CA ASN A 36 9.33 -37.83 38.41
C ASN A 36 8.90 -37.17 37.10
N PRO A 37 7.65 -37.28 36.71
CA PRO A 37 7.17 -36.79 35.44
C PRO A 37 6.86 -35.27 35.41
N ASN A 38 7.31 -34.50 36.40
CA ASN A 38 6.83 -33.12 36.59
C ASN A 38 7.87 -31.99 36.34
N SER A 39 8.95 -32.25 35.62
CA SER A 39 9.78 -31.13 35.16
C SER A 39 9.38 -30.69 33.74
N SER A 40 8.31 -29.97 33.63
CA SER A 40 7.71 -29.55 32.37
C SER A 40 8.24 -28.24 31.82
N SER A 41 9.39 -27.78 32.26
CA SER A 41 9.94 -26.54 31.69
C SER A 41 11.46 -26.62 31.58
N ILE A 42 11.90 -26.97 30.38
CA ILE A 42 13.26 -26.66 29.95
C ILE A 42 13.20 -25.23 29.41
N GLY A 43 13.70 -24.27 30.19
CA GLY A 43 13.83 -22.89 29.73
C GLY A 43 14.94 -22.75 28.70
N PRO A 44 14.91 -21.76 27.83
CA PRO A 44 15.94 -21.53 26.79
C PRO A 44 17.33 -21.24 27.36
N CYS A 45 17.46 -21.11 28.68
CA CYS A 45 18.70 -20.78 29.38
C CYS A 45 19.04 -21.77 30.48
N ASP A 46 18.47 -22.94 30.55
CA ASP A 46 18.69 -23.92 31.63
C ASP A 46 20.10 -24.55 31.65
N TYR A 47 20.99 -24.04 30.82
CA TYR A 47 22.39 -24.41 30.83
C TYR A 47 23.21 -23.80 32.00
N ALA A 48 22.59 -22.87 32.73
CA ALA A 48 23.30 -22.05 33.70
C ALA A 48 22.91 -22.34 35.16
N ASP A 49 22.23 -23.43 35.44
CA ASP A 49 21.95 -23.78 36.83
C ASP A 49 23.18 -24.53 37.39
N PRO A 50 23.96 -23.89 38.27
CA PRO A 50 24.98 -24.60 39.06
C PRO A 50 24.30 -25.40 40.11
N MET A 51 23.42 -26.31 39.74
CA MET A 51 22.79 -27.21 40.68
C MET A 51 23.80 -28.16 41.28
N GLY A 52 24.19 -27.78 42.41
CA GLY A 52 24.76 -28.74 43.33
C GLY A 52 23.91 -29.99 43.38
N SER A 53 24.54 -31.13 43.12
CA SER A 53 24.08 -32.45 43.57
C SER A 53 23.07 -33.20 42.69
N PHE A 54 23.35 -33.35 41.40
CA PHE A 54 22.88 -34.52 40.71
C PHE A 54 24.04 -35.31 40.12
N SER A 55 24.48 -36.33 40.83
CA SER A 55 25.49 -37.28 40.41
C SER A 55 24.92 -38.36 39.49
N GLN A 56 24.23 -37.96 38.44
CA GLN A 56 23.80 -38.86 37.39
C GLN A 56 24.29 -38.36 36.04
N PRO A 57 24.88 -39.24 35.24
CA PRO A 57 25.24 -38.85 33.90
C PRO A 57 23.99 -38.53 33.10
N PHE A 58 23.90 -37.30 32.57
CA PHE A 58 22.87 -36.95 31.63
C PHE A 58 23.16 -37.65 30.30
N PHE A 59 22.29 -38.58 29.96
CA PHE A 59 22.28 -39.13 28.61
C PHE A 59 21.19 -38.39 27.83
N GLY A 60 21.59 -37.38 27.11
CA GLY A 60 20.70 -36.65 26.23
C GLY A 60 21.42 -36.25 24.94
N ALA A 61 20.72 -36.22 23.86
CA ALA A 61 21.19 -35.67 22.60
C ALA A 61 20.64 -34.26 22.44
N THR A 62 21.51 -33.35 22.09
CA THR A 62 21.11 -32.00 21.64
C THR A 62 21.31 -31.94 20.14
N GLU A 63 20.29 -31.67 19.41
CA GLU A 63 20.35 -31.52 17.96
C GLU A 63 19.94 -30.11 17.56
N ASP A 64 20.76 -29.47 16.77
CA ASP A 64 20.47 -28.18 16.19
C ASP A 64 19.97 -28.36 14.76
N TYR A 65 18.80 -27.85 14.51
CA TYR A 65 18.20 -27.85 13.18
C TYR A 65 18.21 -26.47 12.59
N SER A 66 18.53 -26.40 11.30
CA SER A 66 18.30 -25.18 10.52
C SER A 66 16.86 -25.21 10.03
N VAL A 67 16.08 -24.23 10.44
CA VAL A 67 14.69 -24.05 10.02
C VAL A 67 14.60 -22.78 9.21
N VAL A 68 13.96 -22.84 8.07
CA VAL A 68 13.65 -21.65 7.26
C VAL A 68 12.19 -21.29 7.48
N LEU A 69 11.96 -20.16 8.12
CA LEU A 69 10.64 -19.58 8.24
C LEU A 69 10.36 -18.79 6.96
N ASN A 70 9.56 -19.36 6.09
CA ASN A 70 9.13 -18.67 4.87
C ASN A 70 7.96 -17.74 5.21
N SER A 71 7.97 -16.55 4.60
CA SER A 71 6.76 -15.73 4.60
C SER A 71 5.63 -16.56 3.96
N PRO A 72 4.44 -16.59 4.56
CA PRO A 72 3.32 -17.25 3.93
C PRO A 72 3.11 -16.65 2.53
N ALA A 73 2.94 -17.50 1.54
CA ALA A 73 2.57 -17.06 0.21
C ALA A 73 1.21 -16.38 0.29
N VAL A 74 1.12 -15.16 -0.23
CA VAL A 74 -0.15 -14.44 -0.36
C VAL A 74 -0.50 -14.29 -1.83
N THR A 75 -1.78 -14.33 -2.13
CA THR A 75 -2.32 -14.02 -3.45
C THR A 75 -3.14 -12.75 -3.36
N TYR A 76 -3.15 -12.02 -4.45
CA TYR A 76 -3.87 -10.75 -4.58
C TYR A 76 -4.97 -10.89 -5.63
N LEU A 77 -6.08 -10.24 -5.40
CA LEU A 77 -7.12 -10.02 -6.39
C LEU A 77 -7.61 -8.57 -6.25
N TRP A 78 -7.50 -7.81 -7.32
CA TRP A 78 -7.98 -6.43 -7.38
C TRP A 78 -9.34 -6.36 -8.07
N SER A 79 -10.08 -5.31 -7.80
CA SER A 79 -11.37 -5.03 -8.47
C SER A 79 -11.26 -4.94 -9.99
N THR A 80 -10.05 -4.67 -10.49
CA THR A 80 -9.71 -4.61 -11.92
C THR A 80 -9.41 -5.99 -12.52
N GLY A 81 -9.30 -7.04 -11.67
CA GLY A 81 -9.00 -8.41 -12.06
C GLY A 81 -7.52 -8.78 -12.06
N GLU A 82 -6.62 -7.83 -11.78
CA GLU A 82 -5.19 -8.13 -11.63
C GLU A 82 -4.92 -8.91 -10.34
N THR A 83 -3.82 -9.69 -10.39
CA THR A 83 -3.40 -10.57 -9.28
C THR A 83 -1.97 -10.26 -8.81
N THR A 84 -1.39 -9.17 -9.24
CA THR A 84 -0.05 -8.73 -8.84
C THR A 84 -0.11 -7.96 -7.51
N ALA A 85 1.03 -7.88 -6.81
CA ALA A 85 1.11 -7.13 -5.55
C ALA A 85 0.87 -5.61 -5.72
N ASN A 86 1.04 -5.10 -6.93
CA ASN A 86 0.84 -3.69 -7.26
C ASN A 86 0.05 -3.59 -8.56
N ILE A 87 -0.79 -2.58 -8.65
CA ILE A 87 -1.50 -2.17 -9.86
C ILE A 87 -1.19 -0.72 -10.16
N SER A 88 -1.27 -0.32 -11.43
CA SER A 88 -0.95 1.04 -11.87
C SER A 88 -1.87 1.44 -13.03
N GLY A 89 -1.83 2.73 -13.41
CA GLY A 89 -2.66 3.25 -14.50
C GLY A 89 -4.14 3.34 -14.15
N LEU A 90 -4.45 3.53 -12.88
CA LEU A 90 -5.84 3.65 -12.40
C LEU A 90 -6.40 5.03 -12.71
N TYR A 91 -7.64 5.07 -13.17
CA TYR A 91 -8.45 6.28 -13.29
C TYR A 91 -9.09 6.64 -11.94
N ALA A 92 -9.71 7.80 -11.86
CA ALA A 92 -10.55 8.15 -10.71
C ALA A 92 -11.69 7.13 -10.56
N GLY A 93 -11.88 6.65 -9.34
CA GLY A 93 -12.86 5.61 -9.04
C GLY A 93 -12.63 4.93 -7.70
N TYR A 94 -13.51 3.99 -7.38
CA TYR A 94 -13.39 3.15 -6.19
C TYR A 94 -12.81 1.80 -6.56
N TYR A 95 -11.84 1.37 -5.80
CA TYR A 95 -11.15 0.09 -5.97
C TYR A 95 -11.16 -0.69 -4.66
N TRP A 96 -11.11 -1.99 -4.77
CA TRP A 96 -10.90 -2.88 -3.64
C TRP A 96 -9.81 -3.90 -3.97
N SER A 97 -9.17 -4.39 -2.93
CA SER A 97 -8.23 -5.50 -2.99
C SER A 97 -8.65 -6.60 -2.03
N GLU A 98 -8.41 -7.82 -2.44
CA GLU A 98 -8.52 -9.01 -1.63
C GLU A 98 -7.15 -9.67 -1.55
N ILE A 99 -6.71 -9.96 -0.33
CA ILE A 99 -5.45 -10.63 -0.06
C ILE A 99 -5.79 -11.94 0.64
N THR A 100 -5.37 -13.06 0.04
CA THR A 100 -5.56 -14.39 0.62
C THR A 100 -4.23 -14.97 1.03
N ASP A 101 -4.10 -15.44 2.26
CA ASP A 101 -2.90 -16.12 2.76
C ASP A 101 -2.88 -17.61 2.38
N ALA A 102 -1.76 -18.29 2.68
CA ALA A 102 -1.59 -19.72 2.40
C ALA A 102 -2.57 -20.64 3.18
N ASN A 103 -3.21 -20.14 4.22
CA ASN A 103 -4.21 -20.86 5.01
C ASN A 103 -5.63 -20.63 4.50
N GLY A 104 -5.80 -19.76 3.49
CA GLY A 104 -7.08 -19.38 2.95
C GLY A 104 -7.78 -18.25 3.75
N CYS A 105 -7.07 -17.56 4.65
CA CYS A 105 -7.62 -16.38 5.33
C CYS A 105 -7.62 -15.20 4.37
N ILE A 106 -8.76 -14.53 4.28
CA ILE A 106 -9.00 -13.43 3.35
C ILE A 106 -9.10 -12.12 4.11
N THR A 107 -8.42 -11.11 3.60
CA THR A 107 -8.55 -9.71 4.04
C THR A 107 -8.89 -8.86 2.83
N THR A 108 -9.89 -7.99 2.97
CA THR A 108 -10.28 -7.04 1.92
C THR A 108 -10.09 -5.61 2.40
N ASP A 109 -9.67 -4.73 1.49
CA ASP A 109 -9.58 -3.29 1.73
C ASP A 109 -10.10 -2.55 0.50
N SER A 110 -10.55 -1.30 0.70
CA SER A 110 -11.07 -0.45 -0.37
C SER A 110 -10.56 0.97 -0.25
N PHE A 111 -10.33 1.61 -1.39
CA PHE A 111 -9.82 2.97 -1.46
C PHE A 111 -10.40 3.68 -2.69
N ALA A 112 -10.32 4.99 -2.68
CA ALA A 112 -10.72 5.84 -3.78
C ALA A 112 -9.50 6.53 -4.40
N ILE A 113 -9.42 6.50 -5.72
CA ILE A 113 -8.58 7.40 -6.51
C ILE A 113 -9.47 8.55 -6.93
N THR A 114 -9.02 9.77 -6.68
CA THR A 114 -9.75 10.99 -7.02
C THR A 114 -9.01 11.77 -8.08
N GLU A 115 -9.74 12.55 -8.86
CA GLU A 115 -9.21 13.54 -9.81
C GLU A 115 -9.73 14.93 -9.45
N PRO A 116 -9.05 16.01 -9.82
CA PRO A 116 -9.57 17.37 -9.69
C PRO A 116 -10.83 17.57 -10.52
N ALA A 117 -11.66 18.54 -10.13
CA ALA A 117 -12.80 18.95 -10.95
C ALA A 117 -12.31 19.52 -12.28
N GLU A 118 -13.10 19.39 -13.34
CA GLU A 118 -12.82 20.00 -14.65
C GLU A 118 -12.65 21.51 -14.54
N ILE A 119 -11.71 22.07 -15.33
CA ILE A 119 -11.52 23.51 -15.40
C ILE A 119 -12.66 24.13 -16.21
N VAL A 120 -13.39 25.06 -15.58
CA VAL A 120 -14.48 25.81 -16.19
C VAL A 120 -14.08 27.28 -16.26
N ALA A 121 -14.14 27.89 -17.45
CA ALA A 121 -13.67 29.25 -17.68
C ALA A 121 -14.55 30.33 -17.01
N ASN A 122 -15.87 30.12 -16.88
CA ASN A 122 -16.86 31.08 -16.36
C ASN A 122 -16.70 32.48 -16.96
N GLN A 123 -17.16 32.63 -18.20
CA GLN A 123 -17.02 33.86 -18.97
C GLN A 123 -18.16 34.87 -18.68
N VAL A 124 -17.79 36.15 -18.59
CA VAL A 124 -18.73 37.26 -18.62
C VAL A 124 -18.40 38.09 -19.87
N ILE A 125 -19.37 38.25 -20.74
CA ILE A 125 -19.21 38.93 -22.03
C ILE A 125 -20.08 40.20 -22.07
N THR A 126 -19.46 41.34 -22.41
CA THR A 126 -20.12 42.59 -22.75
C THR A 126 -20.04 42.76 -24.27
N HIS A 127 -21.21 42.75 -24.95
CA HIS A 127 -21.25 42.88 -26.38
C HIS A 127 -21.06 44.32 -26.85
N VAL A 128 -20.59 44.51 -28.09
CA VAL A 128 -20.47 45.82 -28.70
C VAL A 128 -21.86 46.49 -28.83
N LEU A 129 -21.89 47.81 -28.65
CA LEU A 129 -23.14 48.56 -28.64
C LEU A 129 -23.65 48.87 -30.04
N CYS A 130 -22.80 49.14 -30.98
CA CYS A 130 -23.17 49.47 -32.35
C CYS A 130 -22.36 48.68 -33.39
N ASN A 131 -22.90 48.53 -34.56
CA ASN A 131 -22.17 47.90 -35.66
C ASN A 131 -20.89 48.70 -36.02
N GLY A 132 -19.74 48.03 -35.97
CA GLY A 132 -18.42 48.59 -36.19
C GLY A 132 -17.74 49.13 -34.95
N ASP A 133 -18.38 49.12 -33.82
CA ASP A 133 -17.75 49.48 -32.54
C ASP A 133 -16.69 48.44 -32.09
N ALA A 134 -15.75 48.93 -31.27
CA ALA A 134 -14.75 48.11 -30.57
C ALA A 134 -14.81 48.38 -29.06
N ASN A 135 -15.98 48.24 -28.49
CA ASN A 135 -16.22 48.45 -27.04
C ASN A 135 -16.72 47.20 -26.32
N GLY A 136 -16.55 46.03 -26.93
CA GLY A 136 -16.77 44.75 -26.29
C GLY A 136 -15.73 44.41 -25.24
N GLU A 137 -16.14 43.59 -24.30
CA GLU A 137 -15.28 43.09 -23.21
C GLU A 137 -15.61 41.61 -22.90
N VAL A 138 -14.59 40.85 -22.53
CA VAL A 138 -14.74 39.53 -21.99
C VAL A 138 -13.87 39.38 -20.74
N THR A 139 -14.43 38.82 -19.68
CA THR A 139 -13.71 38.49 -18.46
C THR A 139 -13.87 36.97 -18.19
N VAL A 140 -12.80 36.30 -17.82
CA VAL A 140 -12.81 34.89 -17.41
C VAL A 140 -12.49 34.76 -15.92
N THR A 141 -13.24 33.89 -15.26
CA THR A 141 -13.04 33.57 -13.83
C THR A 141 -12.98 32.04 -13.71
N PRO A 142 -11.80 31.44 -13.91
CA PRO A 142 -11.65 29.99 -13.90
C PRO A 142 -12.02 29.37 -12.53
N THR A 143 -12.58 28.17 -12.57
CA THR A 143 -12.82 27.30 -11.38
C THR A 143 -12.51 25.87 -11.74
N GLY A 144 -12.31 25.01 -10.73
CA GLY A 144 -11.90 23.62 -10.93
C GLY A 144 -10.38 23.47 -11.05
N GLY A 145 -9.92 22.34 -11.55
CA GLY A 145 -8.49 22.04 -11.58
C GLY A 145 -7.82 22.11 -10.22
N SER A 146 -6.54 22.47 -10.19
CA SER A 146 -5.74 22.64 -8.97
C SER A 146 -5.88 24.03 -8.32
N GLY A 147 -6.52 25.00 -8.99
CA GLY A 147 -6.86 26.31 -8.43
C GLY A 147 -5.90 27.48 -8.75
N ILE A 148 -4.75 27.20 -9.34
CA ILE A 148 -3.81 28.23 -9.85
C ILE A 148 -3.84 28.17 -11.37
N TYR A 149 -4.11 29.30 -12.04
CA TYR A 149 -4.36 29.30 -13.47
C TYR A 149 -3.42 30.24 -14.22
N ASN A 150 -2.91 29.75 -15.36
CA ASN A 150 -2.30 30.52 -16.42
C ASN A 150 -3.33 30.74 -17.52
N ILE A 151 -3.56 31.97 -17.88
CA ILE A 151 -4.52 32.39 -18.91
C ILE A 151 -3.72 32.82 -20.15
N LEU A 152 -4.09 32.32 -21.30
CA LEU A 152 -3.48 32.69 -22.58
C LEU A 152 -4.56 32.90 -23.63
N TRP A 153 -4.73 34.13 -24.05
CA TRP A 153 -5.62 34.51 -25.14
C TRP A 153 -4.99 34.28 -26.50
N TYR A 154 -5.81 34.31 -27.54
CA TYR A 154 -5.43 34.17 -28.94
C TYR A 154 -4.34 35.18 -29.39
N ASP A 155 -4.26 36.34 -28.75
CA ASP A 155 -3.30 37.43 -29.04
C ASP A 155 -2.07 37.41 -28.10
N ALA A 156 -1.88 36.32 -27.39
CA ALA A 156 -0.84 36.14 -26.38
C ALA A 156 -0.99 36.99 -25.10
N THR A 157 -2.11 37.66 -24.93
CA THR A 157 -2.44 38.34 -23.67
C THR A 157 -2.67 37.32 -22.56
N THR A 158 -2.24 37.63 -21.33
CA THR A 158 -2.33 36.76 -20.14
C THR A 158 -3.21 37.33 -19.02
N LEU A 159 -3.96 38.39 -19.31
CA LEU A 159 -4.87 39.04 -18.36
C LEU A 159 -6.16 38.23 -18.25
N THR A 160 -6.86 38.42 -17.13
CA THR A 160 -8.19 37.80 -16.89
C THR A 160 -9.28 38.43 -17.75
N SER A 161 -9.04 39.60 -18.35
CA SER A 161 -10.00 40.29 -19.21
C SER A 161 -9.36 40.87 -20.44
N LEU A 162 -10.12 40.87 -21.53
CA LEU A 162 -9.82 41.64 -22.77
C LEU A 162 -10.89 42.70 -22.96
N ASN A 163 -10.45 43.91 -23.34
CA ASN A 163 -11.30 45.06 -23.57
C ASN A 163 -11.08 45.58 -25.03
N ASN A 164 -11.94 46.49 -25.45
CA ASN A 164 -11.91 47.11 -26.76
C ASN A 164 -12.02 46.09 -27.92
N LEU A 165 -12.88 45.08 -27.68
CA LEU A 165 -13.11 44.02 -28.66
C LEU A 165 -14.14 44.47 -29.70
N SER A 166 -13.84 44.21 -30.97
CA SER A 166 -14.83 44.27 -32.04
C SER A 166 -15.72 43.02 -32.05
N ALA A 167 -16.80 43.03 -32.79
CA ALA A 167 -17.59 41.81 -32.99
C ALA A 167 -16.71 40.74 -33.69
N GLY A 168 -16.63 39.56 -33.07
CA GLY A 168 -15.80 38.45 -33.52
C GLY A 168 -15.83 37.26 -32.61
N SER A 169 -15.05 36.23 -32.97
CA SER A 169 -14.84 35.05 -32.12
C SER A 169 -13.44 35.14 -31.49
N TYR A 170 -13.38 34.91 -30.23
CA TYR A 170 -12.19 34.97 -29.42
C TYR A 170 -12.03 33.66 -28.67
N HIS A 171 -10.81 33.22 -28.45
CA HIS A 171 -10.56 32.02 -27.68
C HIS A 171 -9.50 32.27 -26.61
N VAL A 172 -9.62 31.55 -25.53
CA VAL A 172 -8.69 31.54 -24.40
C VAL A 172 -8.38 30.10 -24.01
N THR A 173 -7.10 29.87 -23.75
CA THR A 173 -6.61 28.63 -23.14
C THR A 173 -6.29 28.90 -21.68
N ILE A 174 -6.82 28.09 -20.79
CA ILE A 174 -6.59 28.15 -19.35
C ILE A 174 -5.90 26.87 -18.97
N THR A 175 -4.75 27.01 -18.31
CA THR A 175 -3.92 25.89 -17.84
C THR A 175 -3.72 26.03 -16.34
N ASP A 176 -3.94 24.96 -15.58
CA ASP A 176 -3.63 24.95 -14.14
C ASP A 176 -2.15 24.63 -13.88
N ASP A 177 -1.73 24.64 -12.63
CA ASP A 177 -0.35 24.37 -12.22
C ASP A 177 0.05 22.90 -12.35
N GLU A 178 -0.91 21.97 -12.46
CA GLU A 178 -0.66 20.56 -12.78
C GLU A 178 -0.60 20.30 -14.29
N GLY A 179 -0.85 21.31 -15.12
CA GLY A 179 -0.78 21.24 -16.57
C GLY A 179 -2.07 20.77 -17.24
N CYS A 180 -3.20 20.67 -16.51
CA CYS A 180 -4.49 20.42 -17.13
C CYS A 180 -4.97 21.67 -17.87
N THR A 181 -5.60 21.49 -19.04
CA THR A 181 -5.98 22.61 -19.93
C THR A 181 -7.43 22.55 -20.34
N THR A 182 -8.05 23.72 -20.46
CA THR A 182 -9.32 23.92 -21.17
C THR A 182 -9.21 25.06 -22.15
N THR A 183 -9.94 24.99 -23.25
CA THR A 183 -9.99 26.08 -24.27
C THR A 183 -11.44 26.36 -24.58
N THR A 184 -11.81 27.62 -24.62
CA THR A 184 -13.18 28.07 -24.90
C THR A 184 -13.18 29.31 -25.80
#